data_63038909695be0153b388c6a5d578793
#
_entry.id   63038909695be0153b388c6a5d578793
#
_cell.length_a   1.000
_cell.length_b   1.000
_cell.length_c   1.000
_cell.angle_alpha   90.00
_cell.angle_beta   90.00
_cell.angle_gamma   90.00
#
_symmetry.space_group_name_H-M   'P 1'
#
loop_
_entity.id
_entity.type
_entity.pdbx_description
1 polymer ?
#
loop_
_entity_poly.entity_id
_entity_poly.type
_entity_poly.pdbx_seq_one_letter_code
_entity_poly.pdbx_strand_id
1 'polypeptide(L)'
;MQLSGMSSIRSLGPSRLFWRVGSAIVLLALGIIGIDFLLTVYGKYHQLDPAAYTMFWVRRGWLWTHLAGGALTIILGLIQFLTQWPRAYSRLHRWTGRVYITGMLIACVGATGLIALRRHRSPSAQHSPPLHWCG
;
A
#
# COMPACT_ATOMS: atom_id res chain seq x y z
N MET A 1 -57.68 6.06 -27.22
CA MET A 1 -57.16 4.73 -26.92
C MET A 1 -55.67 4.75 -27.33
N GLN A 2 -54.77 5.13 -26.44
CA GLN A 2 -53.34 5.26 -26.75
C GLN A 2 -52.59 4.20 -25.94
N LEU A 3 -52.09 3.19 -26.60
CA LEU A 3 -51.16 2.20 -26.06
C LEU A 3 -49.72 2.74 -26.28
N SER A 4 -49.23 3.48 -25.35
CA SER A 4 -47.79 3.94 -25.31
C SER A 4 -47.15 3.52 -24.02
N GLY A 5 -46.95 2.22 -23.88
CA GLY A 5 -46.25 1.62 -22.75
C GLY A 5 -45.16 0.67 -23.26
N MET A 6 -44.37 1.08 -24.23
CA MET A 6 -43.17 0.29 -24.58
C MET A 6 -42.07 0.69 -23.61
N SER A 7 -41.93 -0.11 -22.57
CA SER A 7 -40.82 -0.15 -21.63
C SER A 7 -39.49 -0.18 -22.38
N SER A 8 -38.81 0.97 -22.38
CA SER A 8 -37.42 1.09 -22.82
C SER A 8 -36.55 0.22 -21.93
N ILE A 9 -36.36 -1.02 -22.30
CA ILE A 9 -35.29 -1.88 -21.79
C ILE A 9 -33.99 -1.21 -22.25
N ARG A 10 -33.42 -0.35 -21.39
CA ARG A 10 -32.08 0.18 -21.61
C ARG A 10 -31.13 -1.00 -21.57
N SER A 11 -30.82 -1.54 -22.74
CA SER A 11 -29.71 -2.46 -22.92
C SER A 11 -28.44 -1.74 -22.40
N LEU A 12 -27.91 -2.24 -21.31
CA LEU A 12 -26.59 -1.82 -20.84
C LEU A 12 -25.63 -2.15 -21.96
N GLY A 13 -25.17 -1.11 -22.70
CA GLY A 13 -24.29 -1.31 -23.84
C GLY A 13 -23.05 -2.12 -23.42
N PRO A 14 -22.53 -2.99 -24.30
CA PRO A 14 -21.45 -3.94 -24.00
C PRO A 14 -20.21 -3.26 -23.41
N SER A 15 -19.96 -1.99 -23.69
CA SER A 15 -18.87 -1.21 -23.13
C SER A 15 -18.95 -1.04 -21.60
N ARG A 16 -20.15 -0.83 -21.04
CA ARG A 16 -20.28 -0.63 -19.57
C ARG A 16 -20.09 -1.93 -18.78
N LEU A 17 -20.50 -3.05 -19.35
CA LEU A 17 -20.29 -4.35 -18.74
C LEU A 17 -18.80 -4.70 -18.75
N PHE A 18 -18.13 -4.49 -19.87
CA PHE A 18 -16.68 -4.72 -20.01
C PHE A 18 -15.86 -3.91 -18.99
N TRP A 19 -16.15 -2.61 -18.82
CA TRP A 19 -15.50 -1.77 -17.84
C TRP A 19 -15.74 -2.23 -16.39
N ARG A 20 -16.96 -2.69 -16.08
CA ARG A 20 -17.29 -3.19 -14.74
C ARG A 20 -16.58 -4.50 -14.43
N VAL A 21 -16.55 -5.43 -15.37
CA VAL A 21 -15.85 -6.70 -15.21
C VAL A 21 -14.35 -6.48 -15.13
N GLY A 22 -13.79 -5.66 -16.01
CA GLY A 22 -12.36 -5.33 -15.98
C GLY A 22 -11.93 -4.69 -14.66
N SER A 23 -12.68 -3.72 -14.17
CA SER A 23 -12.38 -3.09 -12.87
C SER A 23 -12.51 -4.06 -11.69
N ALA A 24 -13.47 -4.98 -11.72
CA ALA A 24 -13.62 -6.00 -10.67
C ALA A 24 -12.45 -6.98 -10.65
N ILE A 25 -11.95 -7.40 -11.82
CA ILE A 25 -10.78 -8.28 -11.94
C ILE A 25 -9.53 -7.58 -11.39
N VAL A 26 -9.29 -6.33 -11.77
CA VAL A 26 -8.15 -5.54 -11.28
C VAL A 26 -8.20 -5.39 -9.76
N LEU A 27 -9.37 -5.11 -9.20
CA LEU A 27 -9.55 -5.01 -7.76
C LEU A 27 -9.30 -6.31 -7.03
N LEU A 28 -9.81 -7.40 -7.57
CA LEU A 28 -9.60 -8.73 -6.99
C LEU A 28 -8.10 -9.05 -6.96
N ALA A 29 -7.40 -8.81 -8.07
CA ALA A 29 -5.97 -9.02 -8.17
C ALA A 29 -5.19 -8.14 -7.16
N LEU A 30 -5.49 -6.85 -7.09
CA LEU A 30 -4.87 -5.93 -6.12
C LEU A 30 -5.18 -6.32 -4.67
N GLY A 31 -6.41 -6.79 -4.41
CA GLY A 31 -6.81 -7.29 -3.10
C GLY A 31 -6.00 -8.51 -2.67
N ILE A 32 -5.86 -9.49 -3.56
CA ILE A 32 -5.07 -10.71 -3.29
C ILE A 32 -3.60 -10.35 -3.03
N ILE A 33 -2.99 -9.55 -3.90
CA ILE A 33 -1.60 -9.11 -3.73
C ILE A 33 -1.42 -8.32 -2.44
N GLY A 34 -2.37 -7.44 -2.11
CA GLY A 34 -2.34 -6.65 -0.88
C GLY A 34 -2.44 -7.50 0.37
N ILE A 35 -3.32 -8.50 0.39
CA ILE A 35 -3.48 -9.44 1.51
C ILE A 35 -2.22 -10.29 1.67
N ASP A 36 -1.71 -10.86 0.59
CA ASP A 36 -0.49 -11.67 0.61
C ASP A 36 0.70 -10.87 1.18
N PHE A 37 0.86 -9.63 0.71
CA PHE A 37 1.87 -8.71 1.24
C PHE A 37 1.69 -8.45 2.74
N LEU A 38 0.47 -8.16 3.21
CA LEU A 38 0.20 -7.91 4.63
C LEU A 38 0.48 -9.14 5.49
N LEU A 39 0.10 -10.33 5.03
CA LEU A 39 0.36 -11.59 5.73
C LEU A 39 1.86 -11.88 5.81
N THR A 40 2.59 -11.66 4.72
CA THR A 40 4.05 -11.84 4.67
C THR A 40 4.76 -10.88 5.63
N VAL A 41 4.37 -9.60 5.63
CA VAL A 41 4.92 -8.59 6.54
C VAL A 41 4.60 -8.94 8.00
N TYR A 42 3.36 -9.30 8.29
CA TYR A 42 2.96 -9.70 9.64
C TYR A 42 3.73 -10.94 10.10
N GLY A 43 3.77 -11.99 9.27
CA GLY A 43 4.49 -13.23 9.59
C GLY A 43 5.97 -13.00 9.89
N LYS A 44 6.61 -12.06 9.18
CA LYS A 44 8.04 -11.76 9.35
C LYS A 44 8.36 -10.85 10.54
N TYR A 45 7.52 -9.86 10.82
CA TYR A 45 7.84 -8.77 11.73
C TYR A 45 7.00 -8.72 13.02
N HIS A 46 6.01 -9.62 13.19
CA HIS A 46 5.19 -9.66 14.42
C HIS A 46 6.00 -10.02 15.66
N GLN A 47 7.06 -10.82 15.51
CA GLN A 47 8.00 -11.09 16.58
C GLN A 47 9.11 -10.04 16.53
N LEU A 48 9.33 -9.36 17.67
CA LEU A 48 10.39 -8.35 17.82
C LEU A 48 11.76 -9.04 18.00
N ASP A 49 12.13 -9.92 17.08
CA ASP A 49 13.40 -10.63 17.08
C ASP A 49 14.44 -9.83 16.27
N PRO A 50 15.61 -9.48 16.85
CA PRO A 50 16.70 -8.82 16.15
C PRO A 50 17.12 -9.54 14.86
N ALA A 51 17.08 -10.89 14.84
CA ALA A 51 17.42 -11.70 13.68
C ALA A 51 16.47 -11.49 12.51
N ALA A 52 15.17 -11.29 12.76
CA ALA A 52 14.18 -11.02 11.72
C ALA A 52 14.37 -9.66 11.04
N TYR A 53 14.87 -8.67 11.79
CA TYR A 53 15.08 -7.31 11.30
C TYR A 53 16.43 -7.10 10.61
N THR A 54 17.43 -7.95 10.91
CA THR A 54 18.78 -7.86 10.33
C THR A 54 19.32 -6.42 10.36
N MET A 55 19.59 -5.83 9.18
CA MET A 55 20.10 -4.46 9.05
C MET A 55 19.10 -3.36 9.48
N PHE A 56 17.82 -3.69 9.63
CA PHE A 56 16.77 -2.72 9.99
C PHE A 56 16.55 -2.60 11.49
N TRP A 57 17.22 -3.38 12.32
CA TRP A 57 17.01 -3.36 13.78
C TRP A 57 17.13 -1.96 14.39
N VAL A 58 18.18 -1.22 14.04
CA VAL A 58 18.38 0.17 14.51
C VAL A 58 17.33 1.14 13.97
N ARG A 59 16.73 0.82 12.83
CA ARG A 59 15.76 1.66 12.10
C ARG A 59 14.35 1.11 12.18
N ARG A 60 14.09 0.19 13.11
CA ARG A 60 12.79 -0.49 13.22
C ARG A 60 11.61 0.47 13.33
N GLY A 61 11.78 1.63 13.99
CA GLY A 61 10.73 2.64 14.08
C GLY A 61 10.30 3.18 12.71
N TRP A 62 11.26 3.54 11.86
CA TRP A 62 10.98 4.00 10.51
C TRP A 62 10.38 2.90 9.62
N LEU A 63 10.85 1.66 9.80
CA LEU A 63 10.29 0.51 9.11
C LEU A 63 8.81 0.31 9.50
N TRP A 64 8.50 0.33 10.79
CA TRP A 64 7.12 0.21 11.27
C TRP A 64 6.22 1.34 10.81
N THR A 65 6.71 2.58 10.80
CA THR A 65 5.98 3.73 10.26
C THR A 65 5.65 3.53 8.78
N HIS A 66 6.61 3.07 7.99
CA HIS A 66 6.40 2.76 6.58
C HIS A 66 5.40 1.62 6.37
N LEU A 67 5.54 0.52 7.10
CA LEU A 67 4.66 -0.65 7.00
C LEU A 67 3.23 -0.33 7.44
N ALA A 68 3.07 0.38 8.56
CA ALA A 68 1.75 0.78 9.06
C ALA A 68 1.04 1.74 8.09
N GLY A 69 1.74 2.76 7.59
CA GLY A 69 1.21 3.66 6.57
C GLY A 69 0.84 2.94 5.28
N GLY A 70 1.68 2.01 4.83
CA GLY A 70 1.43 1.18 3.66
C GLY A 70 0.22 0.26 3.83
N ALA A 71 0.12 -0.44 4.95
CA ALA A 71 -1.03 -1.29 5.28
C ALA A 71 -2.34 -0.49 5.31
N LEU A 72 -2.33 0.67 5.98
CA LEU A 72 -3.47 1.57 6.03
C LEU A 72 -3.90 2.02 4.62
N THR A 73 -2.94 2.37 3.78
CA THR A 73 -3.18 2.78 2.39
C THR A 73 -3.80 1.65 1.57
N ILE A 74 -3.34 0.41 1.69
CA ILE A 74 -3.90 -0.74 0.98
C ILE A 74 -5.35 -0.98 1.40
N ILE A 75 -5.62 -1.03 2.71
CA ILE A 75 -6.96 -1.30 3.25
C ILE A 75 -7.94 -0.20 2.83
N LEU A 76 -7.56 1.07 3.02
CA LEU A 76 -8.43 2.20 2.70
C LEU A 76 -8.60 2.38 1.20
N GLY A 77 -7.59 2.06 0.39
CA GLY A 77 -7.69 2.06 -1.06
C GLY A 77 -8.75 1.09 -1.57
N LEU A 78 -8.78 -0.13 -1.02
CA LEU A 78 -9.83 -1.11 -1.32
C LEU A 78 -11.21 -0.60 -0.90
N ILE A 79 -11.36 -0.07 0.31
CA ILE A 79 -12.62 0.49 0.81
C ILE A 79 -13.07 1.65 -0.06
N GLN A 80 -12.17 2.55 -0.42
CA GLN A 80 -12.46 3.70 -1.25
C GLN A 80 -12.96 3.30 -2.63
N PHE A 81 -12.37 2.27 -3.20
CA PHE A 81 -12.80 1.75 -4.49
C PHE A 81 -14.18 1.07 -4.41
N LEU A 82 -14.44 0.30 -3.36
CA LEU A 82 -15.75 -0.32 -3.15
C LEU A 82 -16.86 0.71 -2.91
N THR A 83 -16.54 1.85 -2.31
CA THR A 83 -17.52 2.90 -1.95
C THR A 83 -17.73 3.96 -3.04
N GLN A 84 -17.00 3.92 -4.16
CA GLN A 84 -17.16 4.93 -5.22
C GLN A 84 -18.49 4.84 -5.98
N TRP A 85 -19.14 3.68 -6.01
CA TRP A 85 -20.32 3.47 -6.84
C TRP A 85 -21.68 3.79 -6.20
N PRO A 86 -21.96 3.47 -4.93
CA PRO A 86 -23.22 3.86 -4.33
C PRO A 86 -23.20 5.33 -3.87
N ARG A 87 -24.08 6.16 -4.41
CA ARG A 87 -24.26 7.57 -3.99
C ARG A 87 -24.51 7.74 -2.48
N ALA A 88 -25.04 6.71 -1.83
CA ALA A 88 -25.29 6.67 -0.40
C ALA A 88 -24.01 6.82 0.47
N TYR A 89 -22.86 6.46 -0.04
CA TYR A 89 -21.60 6.44 0.73
C TYR A 89 -20.68 7.63 0.45
N SER A 90 -21.19 8.73 -0.10
CA SER A 90 -20.38 9.91 -0.48
C SER A 90 -19.60 10.53 0.70
N ARG A 91 -20.15 10.48 1.92
CA ARG A 91 -19.43 10.93 3.13
C ARG A 91 -18.31 9.98 3.48
N LEU A 92 -18.57 8.67 3.49
CA LEU A 92 -17.57 7.65 3.77
C LEU A 92 -16.42 7.70 2.77
N HIS A 93 -16.73 7.78 1.48
CA HIS A 93 -15.73 7.92 0.41
C HIS A 93 -14.81 9.14 0.60
N ARG A 94 -15.35 10.29 0.99
CA ARG A 94 -14.54 11.49 1.27
C ARG A 94 -13.66 11.34 2.51
N TRP A 95 -14.17 10.72 3.57
CA TRP A 95 -13.40 10.47 4.79
C TRP A 95 -12.29 9.44 4.57
N THR A 96 -12.62 8.32 3.95
CA THR A 96 -11.63 7.27 3.62
C THR A 96 -10.55 7.81 2.69
N GLY A 97 -10.90 8.69 1.72
CA GLY A 97 -9.93 9.35 0.85
C GLY A 97 -8.93 10.24 1.61
N ARG A 98 -9.39 11.00 2.59
CA ARG A 98 -8.49 11.82 3.43
C ARG A 98 -7.54 10.95 4.26
N VAL A 99 -8.07 9.91 4.90
CA VAL A 99 -7.26 9.00 5.71
C VAL A 99 -6.30 8.19 4.82
N TYR A 100 -6.70 7.82 3.60
CA TYR A 100 -5.85 7.19 2.60
C TYR A 100 -4.62 8.06 2.27
N ILE A 101 -4.83 9.34 1.96
CA ILE A 101 -3.73 10.27 1.65
C ILE A 101 -2.81 10.45 2.87
N THR A 102 -3.37 10.55 4.07
CA THR A 102 -2.58 10.63 5.31
C THR A 102 -1.73 9.37 5.52
N GLY A 103 -2.30 8.19 5.30
CA GLY A 103 -1.56 6.92 5.36
C GLY A 103 -0.42 6.87 4.36
N MET A 104 -0.66 7.32 3.13
CA MET A 104 0.36 7.41 2.09
C MET A 104 1.50 8.36 2.48
N LEU A 105 1.20 9.52 3.05
CA LEU A 105 2.22 10.46 3.53
C LEU A 105 3.05 9.87 4.66
N ILE A 106 2.43 9.18 5.62
CA ILE A 106 3.11 8.48 6.70
C ILE A 106 4.05 7.42 6.14
N ALA A 107 3.59 6.62 5.16
CA ALA A 107 4.43 5.63 4.50
C ALA A 107 5.64 6.27 3.79
N CYS A 108 5.46 7.39 3.10
CA CYS A 108 6.53 8.14 2.44
C CYS A 108 7.56 8.68 3.44
N VAL A 109 7.11 9.24 4.56
CA VAL A 109 8.00 9.72 5.64
C VAL A 109 8.80 8.57 6.21
N GLY A 110 8.16 7.42 6.47
CA GLY A 110 8.85 6.21 6.92
C GLY A 110 9.93 5.73 5.95
N ALA A 111 9.62 5.68 4.65
CA ALA A 111 10.57 5.30 3.60
C ALA A 111 11.74 6.29 3.50
N THR A 112 11.46 7.58 3.56
CA THR A 112 12.48 8.64 3.51
C THR A 112 13.45 8.52 4.71
N GLY A 113 12.91 8.28 5.91
CA GLY A 113 13.72 8.04 7.12
C GLY A 113 14.64 6.83 6.99
N LEU A 114 14.17 5.73 6.38
CA LEU A 114 14.98 4.54 6.11
C LEU A 114 16.15 4.84 5.16
N ILE A 115 15.91 5.64 4.13
CA ILE A 115 16.93 6.01 3.11
C ILE A 115 17.92 7.02 3.66
N ALA A 116 17.46 8.06 4.36
CA ALA A 116 18.31 9.12 4.91
C ALA A 116 19.35 8.56 5.87
N LEU A 117 18.95 7.65 6.76
CA LEU A 117 19.87 7.01 7.69
C LEU A 117 20.85 6.02 7.04
N ARG A 118 20.57 5.57 5.82
CA ARG A 118 21.54 4.75 5.05
C ARG A 118 22.71 5.58 4.55
N ARG A 119 22.47 6.83 4.14
CA ARG A 119 23.52 7.73 3.61
C ARG A 119 24.52 8.16 4.66
N HIS A 120 24.11 8.32 5.92
CA HIS A 120 25.03 8.71 7.01
C HIS A 120 26.03 7.62 7.43
N ARG A 121 25.87 6.39 6.98
CA ARG A 121 26.81 5.29 7.20
C ARG A 121 27.74 5.13 6.00
N SER A 122 28.25 6.21 5.42
CA SER A 122 29.26 6.23 4.36
C SER A 122 30.69 6.09 4.88
N PRO A 123 31.60 5.64 4.04
CA PRO A 123 32.59 4.59 4.28
C PRO A 123 33.94 5.19 4.65
N SER A 124 34.08 5.76 5.84
CA SER A 124 35.39 6.11 6.37
C SER A 124 36.11 4.95 7.08
N ALA A 125 35.53 3.76 7.09
CA ALA A 125 36.05 2.60 7.83
C ALA A 125 36.67 1.50 6.93
N GLN A 126 36.81 1.71 5.61
CA GLN A 126 37.35 0.68 4.71
C GLN A 126 38.75 0.96 4.15
N HIS A 127 39.48 1.96 4.66
CA HIS A 127 40.85 2.19 4.32
C HIS A 127 41.75 2.10 5.56
N SER A 128 41.80 0.92 6.18
CA SER A 128 43.04 0.53 6.91
C SER A 128 43.89 -0.27 5.91
N PRO A 129 45.03 0.28 5.46
CA PRO A 129 45.95 -0.51 4.67
C PRO A 129 46.46 -1.68 5.51
N PRO A 130 46.70 -2.85 4.92
CA PRO A 130 47.28 -3.97 5.64
C PRO A 130 48.67 -3.54 6.12
N LEU A 131 48.90 -3.65 7.42
CA LEU A 131 50.22 -3.52 8.00
C LEU A 131 51.08 -4.62 7.38
N HIS A 132 51.95 -4.23 6.45
CA HIS A 132 53.03 -5.08 5.98
C HIS A 132 53.98 -5.29 7.14
N TRP A 133 53.99 -6.48 7.67
CA TRP A 133 55.04 -6.96 8.53
C TRP A 133 56.32 -7.10 7.66
N CYS A 134 57.23 -6.11 7.77
CA CYS A 134 58.62 -6.29 7.39
C CYS A 134 59.34 -6.86 8.61
N GLY A 135 59.85 -8.08 8.49
CA GLY A 135 60.73 -8.73 9.45
C GLY A 135 61.28 -9.97 8.83
#